data_e091e630feb08d1f9be69346163d819f
#
_entry.id   e091e630feb08d1f9be69346163d819f
#
_cell.length_a   1.000
_cell.length_b   1.000
_cell.length_c   1.000
_cell.angle_alpha   90.00
_cell.angle_beta   90.00
_cell.angle_gamma   90.00
#
_symmetry.space_group_name_H-M   'P 1'
#
loop_
_entity.id
_entity.type
_entity.pdbx_description
1 polymer ?
#
loop_
_entity_poly.entity_id
_entity_poly.type
_entity_poly.pdbx_seq_one_letter_code
_entity_poly.pdbx_strand_id
1 'polypeptide(L)'
;QPFTKCIQLNYRVILQNQDSFSVVSERGDPIKIDHGCTSVKLKAHNAGFAEMAIRYKFPQTVKQQILQDTIYLAAFNALVPLQPSSGTTLLALDSSLQIAWSGGPNPWTSQGESHFAEISIGVNGIVDVNKIIPSLSNKNANVYVYEAKCLKLGETTLTLKVGHRKSSFLPHPIVTTSTVTVVCGQPEKVQLKADIIAPEYESKCPLMAQSGRIATQSYEDLKIRALVYDKSDRRFDNISTLNLAWKVS
;
A
#
# COMPACT_ATOMS: atom_id res chain seq x y z
N GLN A 1 -16.28 -41.56 -4.46
CA GLN A 1 -16.95 -40.72 -5.48
C GLN A 1 -17.17 -39.36 -4.90
N PRO A 2 -16.86 -38.24 -5.61
CA PRO A 2 -17.21 -36.93 -5.14
C PRO A 2 -18.74 -36.82 -5.05
N PHE A 3 -19.24 -36.34 -3.91
CA PHE A 3 -20.67 -36.14 -3.73
C PHE A 3 -21.14 -35.05 -4.66
N THR A 4 -21.91 -35.40 -5.68
CA THR A 4 -22.37 -34.49 -6.73
C THR A 4 -23.59 -33.64 -6.35
N LYS A 5 -24.21 -33.92 -5.17
CA LYS A 5 -25.39 -33.19 -4.67
C LYS A 5 -25.18 -32.78 -3.21
N CYS A 6 -25.04 -31.50 -2.96
CA CYS A 6 -24.90 -30.92 -1.61
C CYS A 6 -26.11 -31.14 -0.69
N ILE A 7 -27.26 -31.55 -1.23
CA ILE A 7 -28.55 -31.67 -0.54
C ILE A 7 -28.58 -32.83 0.47
N GLN A 8 -27.64 -33.77 0.41
CA GLN A 8 -27.67 -35.00 1.24
C GLN A 8 -26.84 -34.93 2.52
N LEU A 9 -26.10 -33.85 2.72
CA LEU A 9 -25.23 -33.68 3.88
C LEU A 9 -25.77 -32.55 4.78
N ASN A 10 -26.12 -32.88 6.02
CA ASN A 10 -26.58 -31.92 7.03
C ASN A 10 -25.43 -31.04 7.54
N TYR A 11 -24.69 -30.44 6.63
CA TYR A 11 -23.67 -29.47 6.97
C TYR A 11 -24.29 -28.08 7.05
N ARG A 12 -23.87 -27.31 8.03
CA ARG A 12 -24.16 -25.88 8.11
C ARG A 12 -22.84 -25.10 8.14
N VAL A 13 -22.65 -24.22 7.17
CA VAL A 13 -21.55 -23.27 7.16
C VAL A 13 -22.01 -22.00 7.86
N ILE A 14 -21.26 -21.56 8.84
CA ILE A 14 -21.52 -20.33 9.58
C ILE A 14 -20.34 -19.41 9.28
N LEU A 15 -20.62 -18.27 8.65
CA LEU A 15 -19.64 -17.24 8.37
C LEU A 15 -19.94 -16.03 9.27
N GLN A 16 -19.01 -15.71 10.15
CA GLN A 16 -19.03 -14.46 10.91
C GLN A 16 -18.40 -13.36 10.07
N ASN A 17 -18.89 -12.13 10.21
CA ASN A 17 -18.46 -10.96 9.46
C ASN A 17 -18.68 -11.08 7.93
N GLN A 18 -19.94 -11.05 7.54
CA GLN A 18 -20.37 -11.13 6.14
C GLN A 18 -20.00 -9.86 5.32
N ASP A 19 -19.58 -8.78 5.99
CA ASP A 19 -19.14 -7.56 5.31
C ASP A 19 -17.79 -7.75 4.59
N SER A 20 -16.94 -8.63 5.12
CA SER A 20 -15.61 -8.89 4.54
C SER A 20 -15.61 -10.07 3.57
N PHE A 21 -16.48 -11.05 3.79
CA PHE A 21 -16.51 -12.29 2.98
C PHE A 21 -17.94 -12.70 2.66
N SER A 22 -18.11 -13.33 1.50
CA SER A 22 -19.35 -14.03 1.15
C SER A 22 -19.05 -15.41 0.56
N VAL A 23 -20.01 -16.33 0.71
CA VAL A 23 -19.97 -17.60 0.00
C VAL A 23 -20.55 -17.40 -1.39
N VAL A 24 -19.86 -17.88 -2.39
CA VAL A 24 -20.24 -17.72 -3.79
C VAL A 24 -20.28 -19.07 -4.51
N SER A 25 -21.07 -19.14 -5.59
CA SER A 25 -21.10 -20.31 -6.48
C SER A 25 -19.77 -20.47 -7.25
N GLU A 26 -19.60 -21.57 -7.95
CA GLU A 26 -18.51 -21.77 -8.90
C GLU A 26 -18.40 -20.62 -9.93
N ARG A 27 -19.55 -20.04 -10.30
CA ARG A 27 -19.62 -18.89 -11.22
C ARG A 27 -19.40 -17.54 -10.55
N GLY A 28 -19.31 -17.50 -9.21
CA GLY A 28 -19.08 -16.28 -8.45
C GLY A 28 -20.34 -15.56 -7.95
N ASP A 29 -21.55 -16.11 -8.20
CA ASP A 29 -22.80 -15.53 -7.71
C ASP A 29 -22.98 -15.83 -6.20
N PRO A 30 -23.56 -14.90 -5.40
CA PRO A 30 -23.84 -15.13 -3.98
C PRO A 30 -24.77 -16.31 -3.78
N ILE A 31 -24.45 -17.20 -2.84
CA ILE A 31 -25.28 -18.36 -2.47
C ILE A 31 -25.77 -18.18 -1.03
N LYS A 32 -27.06 -18.49 -0.78
CA LYS A 32 -27.55 -18.68 0.59
C LYS A 32 -27.00 -19.97 1.16
N ILE A 33 -26.34 -19.90 2.32
CA ILE A 33 -25.59 -20.98 2.95
C ILE A 33 -26.52 -22.00 3.67
N ASP A 34 -27.69 -22.31 3.17
CA ASP A 34 -28.60 -23.23 3.88
C ASP A 34 -28.30 -24.70 3.65
N HIS A 35 -27.46 -25.05 2.67
CA HIS A 35 -27.12 -26.41 2.33
C HIS A 35 -25.61 -26.55 2.09
N GLY A 36 -24.94 -27.26 3.00
CA GLY A 36 -23.51 -27.47 2.94
C GLY A 36 -23.09 -28.41 1.82
N CYS A 37 -22.04 -28.03 1.14
CA CYS A 37 -21.30 -28.85 0.19
C CYS A 37 -20.00 -29.35 0.83
N THR A 38 -19.35 -30.30 0.21
CA THR A 38 -18.01 -30.76 0.59
C THR A 38 -16.93 -29.67 0.37
N SER A 39 -17.26 -28.66 -0.44
CA SER A 39 -16.41 -27.49 -0.68
C SER A 39 -17.27 -26.24 -0.82
N VAL A 40 -16.74 -25.11 -0.39
CA VAL A 40 -17.33 -23.78 -0.56
C VAL A 40 -16.30 -22.84 -1.16
N LYS A 41 -16.76 -21.99 -2.08
CA LYS A 41 -15.94 -20.92 -2.64
C LYS A 41 -16.26 -19.62 -1.91
N LEU A 42 -15.22 -18.93 -1.43
CA LEU A 42 -15.34 -17.66 -0.73
C LEU A 42 -14.86 -16.53 -1.63
N LYS A 43 -15.55 -15.39 -1.53
CA LYS A 43 -15.12 -14.14 -2.14
C LYS A 43 -14.90 -13.11 -1.03
N ALA A 44 -13.71 -12.53 -0.99
CA ALA A 44 -13.41 -11.39 -0.14
C ALA A 44 -13.88 -10.09 -0.84
N HIS A 45 -14.56 -9.22 -0.11
CA HIS A 45 -15.05 -7.93 -0.58
C HIS A 45 -14.29 -6.78 0.04
N ASN A 46 -14.07 -6.84 1.34
CA ASN A 46 -13.39 -5.82 2.12
C ASN A 46 -12.28 -6.43 2.95
N ALA A 47 -11.27 -5.61 3.30
CA ALA A 47 -10.26 -6.00 4.27
C ALA A 47 -10.90 -6.26 5.63
N GLY A 48 -10.51 -7.34 6.27
CA GLY A 48 -11.02 -7.72 7.58
C GLY A 48 -10.77 -9.18 7.91
N PHE A 49 -11.25 -9.58 9.09
CA PHE A 49 -11.14 -10.94 9.61
C PHE A 49 -12.53 -11.57 9.68
N ALA A 50 -12.60 -12.86 9.45
CA ALA A 50 -13.80 -13.66 9.64
C ALA A 50 -13.47 -15.03 10.22
N GLU A 51 -14.44 -15.60 10.91
CA GLU A 51 -14.41 -16.99 11.35
C GLU A 51 -15.42 -17.77 10.53
N MET A 52 -15.00 -18.88 9.97
CA MET A 52 -15.87 -19.81 9.27
C MET A 52 -15.90 -21.14 10.01
N ALA A 53 -17.08 -21.55 10.45
CA ALA A 53 -17.30 -22.83 11.09
C ALA A 53 -18.13 -23.74 10.21
N ILE A 54 -17.77 -25.02 10.16
CA ILE A 54 -18.58 -26.08 9.58
C ILE A 54 -19.13 -26.96 10.69
N ARG A 55 -20.43 -27.23 10.64
CA ARG A 55 -21.11 -28.11 11.61
C ARG A 55 -21.86 -29.20 10.87
N TYR A 56 -21.69 -30.43 11.33
CA TYR A 56 -22.43 -31.59 10.88
C TYR A 56 -23.26 -32.15 12.03
N LYS A 57 -24.57 -32.32 11.82
CA LYS A 57 -25.49 -32.97 12.75
C LYS A 57 -25.82 -34.36 12.24
N PHE A 58 -25.58 -35.36 13.05
CA PHE A 58 -26.04 -36.73 12.74
C PHE A 58 -27.58 -36.77 12.74
N PRO A 59 -28.18 -37.63 11.89
CA PRO A 59 -29.60 -37.91 11.94
C PRO A 59 -29.99 -38.44 13.34
N GLN A 60 -31.21 -38.12 13.79
CA GLN A 60 -31.68 -38.30 15.19
C GLN A 60 -31.66 -39.72 15.77
N THR A 61 -31.27 -40.73 15.04
CA THR A 61 -31.25 -42.13 15.47
C THR A 61 -30.03 -42.55 16.28
N VAL A 62 -29.00 -41.74 16.35
CA VAL A 62 -27.79 -42.01 17.15
C VAL A 62 -27.52 -40.77 17.97
N LYS A 63 -27.16 -40.91 19.26
CA LYS A 63 -26.82 -39.83 20.21
C LYS A 63 -26.41 -38.54 19.48
N GLN A 64 -27.07 -37.39 19.80
CA GLN A 64 -26.84 -36.10 19.16
C GLN A 64 -25.35 -35.68 19.20
N GLN A 65 -24.60 -36.24 18.28
CA GLN A 65 -23.19 -35.90 18.14
C GLN A 65 -23.06 -34.81 17.08
N ILE A 66 -22.48 -33.68 17.47
CA ILE A 66 -22.18 -32.58 16.55
C ILE A 66 -20.68 -32.63 16.27
N LEU A 67 -20.31 -32.80 15.03
CA LEU A 67 -18.95 -32.54 14.58
C LEU A 67 -18.84 -31.09 14.11
N GLN A 68 -17.81 -30.39 14.57
CA GLN A 68 -17.56 -29.02 14.20
C GLN A 68 -16.08 -28.82 13.99
N ASP A 69 -15.75 -28.04 12.97
CA ASP A 69 -14.42 -27.49 12.73
C ASP A 69 -14.50 -26.00 12.35
N THR A 70 -13.45 -25.27 12.61
CA THR A 70 -13.42 -23.80 12.47
C THR A 70 -12.11 -23.37 11.82
N ILE A 71 -12.22 -22.47 10.83
CA ILE A 71 -11.06 -21.81 10.23
C ILE A 71 -11.19 -20.30 10.36
N TYR A 72 -10.05 -19.63 10.47
CA TYR A 72 -9.96 -18.18 10.51
C TYR A 72 -9.53 -17.66 9.16
N LEU A 73 -10.21 -16.62 8.69
CA LEU A 73 -10.02 -16.01 7.39
C LEU A 73 -9.56 -14.57 7.58
N ALA A 74 -8.66 -14.11 6.70
CA ALA A 74 -8.25 -12.72 6.63
C ALA A 74 -8.24 -12.26 5.18
N ALA A 75 -8.74 -11.05 4.96
CA ALA A 75 -8.55 -10.30 3.74
C ALA A 75 -7.80 -9.00 4.04
N PHE A 76 -6.95 -8.58 3.14
CA PHE A 76 -6.18 -7.35 3.29
C PHE A 76 -6.03 -6.64 1.94
N ASN A 77 -5.87 -5.32 2.01
CA ASN A 77 -5.58 -4.52 0.83
C ASN A 77 -4.19 -4.82 0.29
N ALA A 78 -4.00 -4.67 -1.00
CA ALA A 78 -2.66 -4.78 -1.58
C ALA A 78 -1.69 -3.80 -0.91
N LEU A 79 -0.44 -4.24 -0.72
CA LEU A 79 0.62 -3.37 -0.24
C LEU A 79 1.11 -2.49 -1.39
N VAL A 80 0.86 -1.18 -1.30
CA VAL A 80 1.19 -0.22 -2.35
C VAL A 80 1.96 0.97 -1.80
N PRO A 81 2.88 1.57 -2.59
CA PRO A 81 3.53 2.80 -2.20
C PRO A 81 2.51 3.95 -2.24
N LEU A 82 2.48 4.75 -1.16
CA LEU A 82 1.72 6.00 -1.08
C LEU A 82 2.58 7.17 -1.52
N GLN A 83 3.85 7.17 -1.10
CA GLN A 83 4.82 8.20 -1.39
C GLN A 83 6.19 7.55 -1.59
N PRO A 84 6.81 7.74 -2.76
CA PRO A 84 6.24 8.35 -3.97
C PRO A 84 5.21 7.43 -4.63
N SER A 85 4.09 7.99 -5.10
CA SER A 85 3.03 7.21 -5.76
C SER A 85 3.45 6.62 -7.12
N SER A 86 4.48 7.19 -7.73
CA SER A 86 5.11 6.69 -8.95
C SER A 86 5.93 5.41 -8.74
N GLY A 87 6.21 5.04 -7.48
CA GLY A 87 7.14 3.95 -7.14
C GLY A 87 8.61 4.29 -7.38
N THR A 88 8.95 5.53 -7.77
CA THR A 88 10.33 5.98 -7.98
C THR A 88 10.50 7.39 -7.46
N THR A 89 11.63 7.67 -6.80
CA THR A 89 12.00 9.01 -6.33
C THR A 89 13.42 9.35 -6.71
N LEU A 90 13.66 10.64 -7.00
CA LEU A 90 14.99 11.19 -7.29
C LEU A 90 15.37 12.20 -6.22
N LEU A 91 16.47 11.95 -5.53
CA LEU A 91 16.97 12.72 -4.42
C LEU A 91 18.37 13.29 -4.72
N ALA A 92 18.65 14.47 -4.23
CA ALA A 92 20.01 15.00 -4.24
C ALA A 92 20.88 14.29 -3.17
N LEU A 93 22.19 14.34 -3.32
CA LEU A 93 23.11 13.82 -2.33
C LEU A 93 22.85 14.46 -0.96
N ASP A 94 22.94 13.68 0.11
CA ASP A 94 22.64 14.06 1.51
C ASP A 94 21.18 14.46 1.80
N SER A 95 20.32 14.57 0.79
CA SER A 95 18.90 14.81 1.04
C SER A 95 18.16 13.54 1.47
N SER A 96 17.06 13.72 2.20
CA SER A 96 16.21 12.62 2.63
C SER A 96 14.76 12.82 2.19
N LEU A 97 14.01 11.73 2.09
CA LEU A 97 12.58 11.73 1.81
C LEU A 97 11.89 10.66 2.64
N GLN A 98 10.70 10.99 3.12
CA GLN A 98 9.83 9.99 3.73
C GLN A 98 9.15 9.16 2.64
N ILE A 99 9.37 7.86 2.70
CA ILE A 99 8.75 6.87 1.83
C ILE A 99 7.68 6.17 2.63
N ALA A 100 6.45 6.15 2.11
CA ALA A 100 5.31 5.59 2.79
C ALA A 100 4.64 4.51 1.94
N TRP A 101 4.23 3.42 2.60
CA TRP A 101 3.40 2.36 2.02
C TRP A 101 2.11 2.20 2.81
N SER A 102 1.06 1.71 2.16
CA SER A 102 -0.18 1.33 2.82
C SER A 102 -0.64 -0.05 2.39
N GLY A 103 -1.44 -0.70 3.24
CA GLY A 103 -1.99 -2.02 3.00
C GLY A 103 -1.13 -3.16 3.54
N GLY A 104 -1.28 -4.34 2.96
CA GLY A 104 -0.69 -5.57 3.48
C GLY A 104 -1.48 -6.19 4.63
N PRO A 105 -1.07 -7.40 5.09
CA PRO A 105 -1.72 -8.09 6.19
C PRO A 105 -1.70 -7.28 7.47
N ASN A 106 -2.86 -7.20 8.13
CA ASN A 106 -3.02 -6.56 9.43
C ASN A 106 -2.56 -7.49 10.55
N PRO A 107 -2.05 -6.98 11.70
CA PRO A 107 -1.86 -7.79 12.87
C PRO A 107 -3.19 -8.43 13.30
N TRP A 108 -3.20 -9.76 13.56
CA TRP A 108 -4.34 -10.43 14.15
C TRP A 108 -4.49 -9.96 15.60
N THR A 109 -5.69 -9.61 16.01
CA THR A 109 -5.95 -9.06 17.34
C THR A 109 -5.52 -9.98 18.49
N SER A 110 -5.52 -11.29 18.27
CA SER A 110 -5.15 -12.31 19.25
C SER A 110 -3.72 -12.84 19.13
N GLN A 111 -2.97 -12.44 18.08
CA GLN A 111 -1.68 -13.07 17.72
C GLN A 111 -0.72 -12.07 17.08
N GLY A 112 -0.59 -10.88 17.64
CA GLY A 112 0.29 -9.82 17.13
C GLY A 112 1.76 -10.22 16.97
N GLU A 113 2.21 -11.25 17.69
CA GLU A 113 3.61 -11.70 17.67
C GLU A 113 4.08 -12.31 16.33
N SER A 114 3.17 -12.80 15.51
CA SER A 114 3.53 -13.36 14.19
C SER A 114 3.66 -12.31 13.10
N HIS A 115 3.13 -11.10 13.32
CA HIS A 115 3.18 -10.02 12.33
C HIS A 115 4.57 -9.41 12.25
N PHE A 116 5.02 -9.11 11.03
CA PHE A 116 6.27 -8.41 10.79
C PHE A 116 6.15 -7.41 9.63
N ALA A 117 6.99 -6.38 9.69
CA ALA A 117 7.22 -5.46 8.60
C ALA A 117 8.73 -5.20 8.53
N GLU A 118 9.35 -5.62 7.45
CA GLU A 118 10.80 -5.60 7.24
C GLU A 118 11.12 -4.90 5.93
N ILE A 119 12.11 -4.00 5.95
CA ILE A 119 12.61 -3.35 4.75
C ILE A 119 13.96 -3.94 4.37
N SER A 120 14.17 -4.15 3.09
CA SER A 120 15.46 -4.56 2.53
C SER A 120 15.92 -3.58 1.46
N ILE A 121 17.23 -3.37 1.38
CA ILE A 121 17.89 -2.46 0.44
C ILE A 121 18.58 -3.33 -0.61
N GLY A 122 18.31 -3.06 -1.90
CA GLY A 122 18.85 -3.84 -3.00
C GLY A 122 20.35 -3.65 -3.17
N VAL A 123 20.84 -2.40 -3.13
CA VAL A 123 22.26 -2.07 -3.20
C VAL A 123 22.64 -1.27 -1.95
N ASN A 124 23.48 -1.84 -1.11
CA ASN A 124 23.94 -1.21 0.13
C ASN A 124 24.86 -0.02 -0.14
N GLY A 125 24.81 0.97 0.76
CA GLY A 125 25.71 2.13 0.76
C GLY A 125 25.31 3.27 -0.18
N ILE A 126 24.22 3.13 -0.94
CA ILE A 126 23.65 4.22 -1.75
C ILE A 126 22.70 5.06 -0.88
N VAL A 127 21.86 4.41 -0.09
CA VAL A 127 20.92 5.06 0.84
C VAL A 127 21.06 4.50 2.25
N ASP A 128 20.77 5.35 3.22
CA ASP A 128 20.47 4.97 4.61
C ASP A 128 18.98 5.00 4.82
N VAL A 129 18.42 4.02 5.55
CA VAL A 129 16.99 3.87 5.72
C VAL A 129 16.65 3.70 7.19
N ASN A 130 15.86 4.63 7.72
CA ASN A 130 15.43 4.64 9.11
C ASN A 130 13.91 4.52 9.20
N LYS A 131 13.42 3.65 10.10
CA LYS A 131 11.99 3.52 10.36
C LYS A 131 11.50 4.71 11.15
N ILE A 132 10.44 5.36 10.64
CA ILE A 132 9.74 6.41 11.36
C ILE A 132 8.51 5.79 12.02
N ILE A 133 8.37 6.01 13.33
CA ILE A 133 7.16 5.65 14.07
C ILE A 133 6.20 6.83 13.95
N PRO A 134 5.07 6.71 13.26
CA PRO A 134 4.12 7.80 13.14
C PRO A 134 3.61 8.18 14.54
N SER A 135 3.74 9.45 14.91
CA SER A 135 3.38 9.94 16.26
C SER A 135 1.88 10.04 16.50
N LEU A 136 1.04 9.94 15.49
CA LEU A 136 -0.42 9.99 15.60
C LEU A 136 -1.08 8.98 14.69
N SER A 137 -1.53 8.02 15.29
CA SER A 137 -2.24 6.84 14.93
C SER A 137 -3.67 7.08 14.46
N ASN A 138 -3.94 6.92 13.22
CA ASN A 138 -5.13 6.17 12.87
C ASN A 138 -4.78 4.70 13.09
N LYS A 139 -5.13 4.14 14.25
CA LYS A 139 -4.85 2.75 14.65
C LYS A 139 -5.38 1.70 13.66
N ASN A 140 -6.15 2.11 12.67
CA ASN A 140 -6.78 1.25 11.66
C ASN A 140 -6.12 1.31 10.28
N ALA A 141 -5.12 2.15 10.06
CA ALA A 141 -4.43 2.23 8.78
C ALA A 141 -3.06 1.56 8.88
N ASN A 142 -2.86 0.47 8.15
CA ASN A 142 -1.54 -0.12 7.96
C ASN A 142 -0.71 0.80 7.07
N VAL A 143 -0.06 1.77 7.70
CA VAL A 143 0.86 2.69 7.04
C VAL A 143 2.25 2.47 7.61
N TYR A 144 3.19 2.23 6.72
CA TYR A 144 4.60 2.01 7.04
C TYR A 144 5.40 3.19 6.49
N VAL A 145 6.10 3.92 7.35
CA VAL A 145 6.87 5.10 6.97
C VAL A 145 8.34 4.88 7.28
N TYR A 146 9.18 5.15 6.31
CA TYR A 146 10.62 5.09 6.41
C TYR A 146 11.22 6.37 5.82
N GLU A 147 12.28 6.88 6.43
CA GLU A 147 13.10 7.93 5.86
C GLU A 147 14.25 7.30 5.09
N ALA A 148 14.38 7.65 3.82
CA ALA A 148 15.50 7.27 2.99
C ALA A 148 16.40 8.49 2.76
N LYS A 149 17.68 8.41 3.14
CA LYS A 149 18.69 9.46 2.93
C LYS A 149 19.70 8.99 1.91
N CYS A 150 19.99 9.82 0.90
CA CYS A 150 21.04 9.56 -0.08
C CYS A 150 22.43 9.75 0.53
N LEU A 151 23.27 8.70 0.45
CA LEU A 151 24.66 8.73 0.90
C LEU A 151 25.67 8.79 -0.26
N LYS A 152 25.32 8.20 -1.40
CA LYS A 152 26.18 8.09 -2.57
C LYS A 152 25.34 8.11 -3.85
N LEU A 153 25.89 8.67 -4.92
CA LEU A 153 25.26 8.64 -6.24
C LEU A 153 25.04 7.20 -6.72
N GLY A 154 23.87 6.94 -7.27
CA GLY A 154 23.47 5.63 -7.78
C GLY A 154 21.99 5.37 -7.62
N GLU A 155 21.59 4.13 -7.88
CA GLU A 155 20.22 3.68 -7.80
C GLU A 155 20.12 2.43 -6.94
N THR A 156 19.07 2.36 -6.13
CA THR A 156 18.77 1.18 -5.31
C THR A 156 17.26 1.00 -5.18
N THR A 157 16.84 -0.23 -4.88
CA THR A 157 15.45 -0.54 -4.59
C THR A 157 15.25 -0.78 -3.10
N LEU A 158 14.21 -0.18 -2.55
CA LEU A 158 13.72 -0.47 -1.22
C LEU A 158 12.54 -1.43 -1.35
N THR A 159 12.64 -2.60 -0.73
CA THR A 159 11.57 -3.60 -0.74
C THR A 159 11.01 -3.75 0.66
N LEU A 160 9.75 -3.35 0.85
CA LEU A 160 9.01 -3.60 2.07
C LEU A 160 8.33 -4.97 1.98
N LYS A 161 8.57 -5.82 2.99
CA LYS A 161 7.91 -7.10 3.20
C LYS A 161 7.03 -7.00 4.43
N VAL A 162 5.75 -7.30 4.28
CA VAL A 162 4.78 -7.30 5.37
C VAL A 162 4.06 -8.63 5.41
N GLY A 163 3.85 -9.17 6.58
CA GLY A 163 3.17 -10.46 6.67
C GLY A 163 3.08 -11.03 8.07
N HIS A 164 2.73 -12.30 8.09
CA HIS A 164 2.72 -13.14 9.29
C HIS A 164 3.64 -14.33 9.10
N ARG A 165 4.49 -14.57 10.10
CA ARG A 165 5.32 -15.77 10.17
C ARG A 165 4.46 -16.99 10.50
N LYS A 166 4.94 -18.16 10.11
CA LYS A 166 4.30 -19.44 10.47
C LYS A 166 4.14 -19.52 11.99
N SER A 167 2.94 -19.92 12.42
CA SER A 167 2.61 -20.16 13.82
C SER A 167 1.73 -21.42 13.94
N SER A 168 1.41 -21.84 15.16
CA SER A 168 0.49 -22.96 15.40
C SER A 168 -0.91 -22.72 14.81
N PHE A 169 -1.34 -21.48 14.73
CA PHE A 169 -2.65 -21.07 14.18
C PHE A 169 -2.60 -20.70 12.70
N LEU A 170 -1.40 -20.39 12.19
CA LEU A 170 -1.19 -20.04 10.79
C LEU A 170 -0.09 -20.94 10.21
N PRO A 171 -0.44 -22.16 9.76
CA PRO A 171 0.54 -23.13 9.27
C PRO A 171 1.26 -22.69 8.00
N HIS A 172 0.66 -21.79 7.23
CA HIS A 172 1.26 -21.21 6.02
C HIS A 172 1.53 -19.72 6.23
N PRO A 173 2.77 -19.25 6.05
CA PRO A 173 3.09 -17.82 6.18
C PRO A 173 2.38 -17.02 5.08
N ILE A 174 1.91 -15.84 5.42
CA ILE A 174 1.35 -14.88 4.48
C ILE A 174 2.34 -13.74 4.35
N VAL A 175 2.82 -13.48 3.14
CA VAL A 175 3.80 -12.41 2.88
C VAL A 175 3.38 -11.64 1.63
N THR A 176 3.40 -10.34 1.72
CA THR A 176 3.27 -9.43 0.57
C THR A 176 4.48 -8.52 0.50
N THR A 177 4.82 -8.09 -0.69
CA THR A 177 5.98 -7.24 -0.95
C THR A 177 5.61 -6.07 -1.84
N SER A 178 6.25 -4.94 -1.60
CA SER A 178 6.14 -3.76 -2.47
C SER A 178 7.49 -3.07 -2.55
N THR A 179 7.81 -2.51 -3.71
CA THR A 179 9.12 -1.91 -3.99
C THR A 179 8.99 -0.44 -4.35
N VAL A 180 10.00 0.34 -3.94
CA VAL A 180 10.21 1.72 -4.38
C VAL A 180 11.66 1.84 -4.83
N THR A 181 11.86 2.47 -5.98
CA THR A 181 13.20 2.78 -6.50
C THR A 181 13.63 4.15 -6.00
N VAL A 182 14.80 4.22 -5.38
CA VAL A 182 15.43 5.47 -4.96
C VAL A 182 16.65 5.73 -5.83
N VAL A 183 16.65 6.87 -6.48
CA VAL A 183 17.77 7.34 -7.30
C VAL A 183 18.43 8.52 -6.58
N CYS A 184 19.70 8.39 -6.28
CA CYS A 184 20.54 9.46 -5.75
C CYS A 184 21.28 10.10 -6.94
N GLY A 185 20.81 11.27 -7.38
CA GLY A 185 21.27 11.91 -8.60
C GLY A 185 22.11 13.15 -8.37
N GLN A 186 22.79 13.57 -9.44
CA GLN A 186 23.50 14.84 -9.49
C GLN A 186 22.64 15.87 -10.22
N PRO A 187 22.48 17.08 -9.67
CA PRO A 187 21.80 18.18 -10.36
C PRO A 187 22.56 18.63 -11.61
N GLU A 188 21.86 18.80 -12.72
CA GLU A 188 22.43 19.26 -13.99
C GLU A 188 21.76 20.54 -14.51
N LYS A 189 20.47 20.74 -14.14
CA LYS A 189 19.67 21.85 -14.67
C LYS A 189 18.78 22.41 -13.58
N VAL A 190 18.69 23.73 -13.54
CA VAL A 190 17.74 24.47 -12.70
C VAL A 190 16.78 25.24 -13.59
N GLN A 191 15.49 25.17 -13.28
CA GLN A 191 14.44 25.94 -13.93
C GLN A 191 13.65 26.71 -12.89
N LEU A 192 13.40 27.98 -13.14
CA LEU A 192 12.52 28.78 -12.29
C LEU A 192 11.08 28.67 -12.80
N LYS A 193 10.17 28.43 -11.89
CA LYS A 193 8.73 28.41 -12.16
C LYS A 193 8.01 29.36 -11.22
N ALA A 194 7.21 30.26 -11.79
CA ALA A 194 6.32 31.09 -10.99
C ALA A 194 4.99 30.35 -10.75
N ASP A 195 4.47 30.45 -9.54
CA ASP A 195 3.12 30.06 -9.21
C ASP A 195 2.18 31.22 -9.57
N ILE A 196 1.79 31.28 -10.82
CA ILE A 196 0.76 32.23 -11.26
C ILE A 196 -0.57 31.53 -11.02
N ILE A 197 -1.42 32.13 -10.20
CA ILE A 197 -2.84 31.79 -10.17
C ILE A 197 -3.40 32.41 -11.47
N ALA A 198 -3.42 31.62 -12.54
CA ALA A 198 -4.11 32.06 -13.74
C ALA A 198 -5.60 32.22 -13.38
N PRO A 199 -6.22 33.38 -13.59
CA PRO A 199 -7.66 33.46 -13.51
C PRO A 199 -8.24 32.41 -14.47
N GLU A 200 -9.31 31.73 -14.06
CA GLU A 200 -10.04 30.76 -14.89
C GLU A 200 -10.71 31.48 -16.08
N TYR A 201 -9.91 31.96 -16.98
CA TYR A 201 -10.39 32.27 -18.31
C TYR A 201 -10.22 31.03 -19.16
N GLU A 202 -11.32 30.48 -19.62
CA GLU A 202 -11.38 29.47 -20.69
C GLU A 202 -10.76 30.04 -21.99
N SER A 203 -9.46 30.24 -22.01
CA SER A 203 -8.78 30.58 -23.24
C SER A 203 -8.43 29.31 -23.99
N LYS A 204 -9.13 29.09 -25.09
CA LYS A 204 -8.84 28.04 -26.08
C LYS A 204 -7.51 28.26 -26.80
N CYS A 205 -6.68 29.17 -26.37
CA CYS A 205 -5.34 29.36 -26.93
C CYS A 205 -4.35 28.48 -26.18
N PRO A 206 -3.51 27.69 -26.90
CA PRO A 206 -2.40 27.00 -26.26
C PRO A 206 -1.52 28.07 -25.58
N LEU A 207 -1.29 27.90 -24.27
CA LEU A 207 -0.36 28.76 -23.52
C LEU A 207 0.97 28.75 -24.27
N MET A 208 1.34 29.88 -24.85
CA MET A 208 2.66 30.05 -25.41
C MET A 208 3.69 29.73 -24.35
N ALA A 209 4.68 28.90 -24.70
CA ALA A 209 5.80 28.59 -23.83
C ALA A 209 6.30 29.88 -23.18
N GLN A 210 6.29 29.96 -21.86
CA GLN A 210 6.66 31.15 -21.10
C GLN A 210 8.08 31.56 -21.51
N SER A 211 8.20 32.67 -22.16
CA SER A 211 9.47 33.22 -22.71
C SER A 211 10.38 33.79 -21.61
N GLY A 212 10.41 33.22 -20.42
CA GLY A 212 11.25 33.65 -19.31
C GLY A 212 10.86 35.03 -18.71
N ARG A 213 9.76 35.63 -19.17
CA ARG A 213 9.25 36.90 -18.66
C ARG A 213 7.90 36.66 -17.96
N ILE A 214 7.80 37.13 -16.72
CA ILE A 214 6.61 37.05 -15.91
C ILE A 214 6.20 38.42 -15.50
N ALA A 215 4.93 38.76 -15.70
CA ALA A 215 4.36 40.03 -15.25
C ALA A 215 3.40 39.78 -14.09
N THR A 216 3.44 40.61 -13.07
CA THR A 216 2.49 40.64 -11.96
C THR A 216 2.02 42.06 -11.75
N GLN A 217 0.89 42.25 -11.08
CA GLN A 217 0.42 43.60 -10.74
C GLN A 217 1.28 44.19 -9.61
N SER A 218 1.40 45.53 -9.57
CA SER A 218 2.04 46.17 -8.44
C SER A 218 1.35 45.81 -7.13
N TYR A 219 2.14 45.55 -6.10
CA TYR A 219 1.67 45.10 -4.76
C TYR A 219 1.12 43.67 -4.68
N GLU A 220 1.25 42.85 -5.72
CA GLU A 220 0.95 41.43 -5.63
C GLU A 220 2.21 40.61 -5.37
N ASP A 221 2.09 39.62 -4.49
CA ASP A 221 3.16 38.69 -4.20
C ASP A 221 3.29 37.65 -5.32
N LEU A 222 4.50 37.44 -5.80
CA LEU A 222 4.83 36.41 -6.78
C LEU A 222 5.70 35.34 -6.14
N LYS A 223 5.17 34.11 -6.05
CA LYS A 223 5.93 32.97 -5.57
C LYS A 223 6.69 32.30 -6.71
N ILE A 224 8.01 32.31 -6.62
CA ILE A 224 8.89 31.65 -7.57
C ILE A 224 9.50 30.43 -6.91
N ARG A 225 9.45 29.26 -7.59
CA ARG A 225 10.08 28.03 -7.16
C ARG A 225 11.22 27.63 -8.10
N ALA A 226 12.31 27.12 -7.53
CA ALA A 226 13.34 26.45 -8.29
C ALA A 226 12.97 24.97 -8.45
N LEU A 227 12.98 24.49 -9.67
CA LEU A 227 12.87 23.09 -10.02
C LEU A 227 14.23 22.62 -10.50
N VAL A 228 14.72 21.53 -9.94
CA VAL A 228 16.04 20.98 -10.26
C VAL A 228 15.86 19.65 -10.97
N TYR A 229 16.67 19.43 -11.98
CA TYR A 229 16.59 18.25 -12.84
C TYR A 229 17.97 17.61 -12.98
N ASP A 230 17.97 16.30 -13.20
CA ASP A 230 19.16 15.54 -13.58
C ASP A 230 19.42 15.63 -15.11
N LYS A 231 20.44 14.95 -15.57
CA LYS A 231 20.83 14.86 -16.99
C LYS A 231 19.75 14.21 -17.89
N SER A 232 18.80 13.49 -17.31
CA SER A 232 17.71 12.82 -18.02
C SER A 232 16.38 13.61 -17.93
N ASP A 233 16.43 14.89 -17.55
CA ASP A 233 15.28 15.76 -17.32
C ASP A 233 14.29 15.21 -16.26
N ARG A 234 14.72 14.34 -15.33
CA ARG A 234 13.92 13.91 -14.20
C ARG A 234 14.05 14.95 -13.08
N ARG A 235 12.90 15.36 -12.54
CA ARG A 235 12.85 16.35 -11.48
C ARG A 235 13.21 15.73 -10.12
N PHE A 236 14.02 16.45 -9.34
CA PHE A 236 14.28 16.08 -7.95
C PHE A 236 13.06 16.28 -7.06
N ASP A 237 12.76 15.29 -6.22
CA ASP A 237 11.67 15.34 -5.25
C ASP A 237 12.08 16.09 -3.98
N ASN A 238 13.36 16.03 -3.60
CA ASN A 238 13.92 16.83 -2.52
C ASN A 238 15.27 17.44 -2.93
N ILE A 239 15.37 18.75 -2.77
CA ILE A 239 16.54 19.59 -3.09
C ILE A 239 17.03 20.38 -1.87
N SER A 240 16.59 20.03 -0.67
CA SER A 240 16.85 20.81 0.56
C SER A 240 18.33 20.94 0.91
N THR A 241 19.17 20.03 0.43
CA THR A 241 20.63 20.06 0.65
C THR A 241 21.40 20.85 -0.42
N LEU A 242 20.72 21.27 -1.48
CA LEU A 242 21.34 22.08 -2.53
C LEU A 242 21.44 23.55 -2.09
N ASN A 243 22.63 24.09 -2.19
CA ASN A 243 22.89 25.50 -1.88
C ASN A 243 22.41 26.39 -3.06
N LEU A 244 21.14 26.79 -3.04
CA LEU A 244 20.55 27.68 -4.05
C LEU A 244 20.68 29.13 -3.61
N ALA A 245 21.47 29.91 -4.35
CA ALA A 245 21.58 31.35 -4.14
C ALA A 245 20.63 32.11 -5.06
N TRP A 246 19.83 33.01 -4.49
CA TRP A 246 18.90 33.86 -5.21
C TRP A 246 19.52 35.24 -5.40
N LYS A 247 19.53 35.77 -6.62
CA LYS A 247 19.98 37.10 -6.93
C LYS A 247 18.93 37.81 -7.79
N VAL A 248 18.53 38.99 -7.35
CA VAL A 248 17.69 39.90 -8.11
C VAL A 248 18.61 40.99 -8.66
N SER A 249 18.59 41.20 -9.96
CA SER A 249 19.38 42.24 -10.64
C SER A 249 18.49 43.33 -11.19
#